data_2773dae616bb82ed5e2c0037cad90baa
#
_entry.id   2773dae616bb82ed5e2c0037cad90baa
#
_cell.length_a   1.000
_cell.length_b   1.000
_cell.length_c   1.000
_cell.angle_alpha   90.00
_cell.angle_beta   90.00
_cell.angle_gamma   90.00
#
_symmetry.space_group_name_H-M   'P 1'
#
loop_
_entity.id
_entity.type
_entity.pdbx_description
1 polymer ?
#
loop_
_entity_poly.entity_id
_entity_poly.type
_entity_poly.pdbx_seq_one_letter_code
_entity_poly.pdbx_strand_id
1 'polypeptide(L)'
;MSRINRLIQKEVSDLFRLQTQSLPGTLITVTSVTVSPDLSIARIRLSIFPSERSEELLESIRANARTIRYDLGLRVGKQLRKLPELTFFIDDSLDYLERIDSLLGLKE
;
A
#
# COMPACT_ATOMS: atom_id res chain seq x y z
N MET A 1 16.14 3.36 0.34
CA MET A 1 14.83 3.75 0.95
C MET A 1 15.07 4.58 2.20
N SER A 2 14.36 5.68 2.33
CA SER A 2 14.54 6.54 3.50
C SER A 2 13.95 5.88 4.74
N ARG A 3 14.40 6.37 5.89
CA ARG A 3 13.91 5.87 7.17
C ARG A 3 12.40 6.13 7.32
N ILE A 4 11.93 7.27 6.82
CA ILE A 4 10.51 7.62 6.89
C ILE A 4 9.68 6.71 6.00
N ASN A 5 10.14 6.44 4.78
CA ASN A 5 9.43 5.54 3.87
C ASN A 5 9.28 4.16 4.49
N ARG A 6 10.35 3.68 5.10
CA ARG A 6 10.36 2.35 5.71
C ARG A 6 9.43 2.30 6.92
N LEU A 7 9.43 3.35 7.73
CA LEU A 7 8.56 3.43 8.89
C LEU A 7 7.09 3.40 8.48
N ILE A 8 6.71 4.22 7.51
CA ILE A 8 5.33 4.28 7.04
C ILE A 8 4.94 2.94 6.43
N GLN A 9 5.83 2.35 5.64
CA GLN A 9 5.55 1.05 5.01
C GLN A 9 5.24 -0.01 6.06
N LYS A 10 6.05 -0.06 7.10
CA LYS A 10 5.87 -1.04 8.16
C LYS A 10 4.54 -0.85 8.89
N GLU A 11 4.26 0.38 9.29
CA GLU A 11 3.06 0.65 10.09
C GLU A 11 1.78 0.51 9.28
N VAL A 12 1.79 0.95 8.04
CA VAL A 12 0.62 0.79 7.18
C VAL A 12 0.39 -0.69 6.86
N SER A 13 1.47 -1.45 6.66
CA SER A 13 1.35 -2.89 6.45
C SER A 13 0.67 -3.57 7.63
N ASP A 14 1.04 -3.18 8.85
CA ASP A 14 0.42 -3.73 10.05
C ASP A 14 -1.07 -3.38 10.12
N LEU A 15 -1.42 -2.15 9.76
CA LEU A 15 -2.82 -1.74 9.76
C LEU A 15 -3.65 -2.56 8.78
N PHE A 16 -3.12 -2.80 7.58
CA PHE A 16 -3.83 -3.61 6.60
C PHE A 16 -3.93 -5.07 7.02
N ARG A 17 -2.89 -5.58 7.66
CA ARG A 17 -2.93 -6.96 8.15
C ARG A 17 -4.07 -7.13 9.16
N LEU A 18 -4.24 -6.15 10.04
CA LEU A 18 -5.33 -6.20 11.01
C LEU A 18 -6.70 -6.12 10.33
N GLN A 19 -6.82 -5.29 9.31
CA GLN A 19 -8.08 -5.16 8.59
C GLN A 19 -8.43 -6.43 7.83
N THR A 20 -7.45 -7.09 7.23
CA THR A 20 -7.72 -8.28 6.42
C THR A 20 -7.99 -9.52 7.25
N GLN A 21 -7.76 -9.47 8.56
CA GLN A 21 -8.13 -10.59 9.42
C GLN A 21 -9.61 -10.90 9.37
N SER A 22 -10.43 -9.88 9.09
CA SER A 22 -11.87 -10.08 9.00
C SER A 22 -12.33 -10.42 7.59
N LEU A 23 -11.40 -10.53 6.63
CA LEU A 23 -11.71 -10.81 5.23
C LEU A 23 -10.95 -12.06 4.77
N PRO A 24 -11.49 -13.25 5.06
CA PRO A 24 -10.80 -14.48 4.69
C PRO A 24 -10.52 -14.55 3.19
N GLY A 25 -9.34 -15.02 2.83
CA GLY A 25 -8.96 -15.13 1.43
C GLY A 25 -8.47 -13.85 0.80
N THR A 26 -8.44 -12.75 1.56
CA THR A 26 -7.97 -11.47 1.04
C THR A 26 -6.62 -11.12 1.65
N LEU A 27 -5.69 -10.69 0.81
CA LEU A 27 -4.37 -10.28 1.27
C LEU A 27 -4.03 -8.94 0.65
N ILE A 28 -3.70 -7.97 1.49
CA ILE A 28 -3.26 -6.65 1.04
C ILE A 28 -1.84 -6.44 1.52
N THR A 29 -0.92 -6.24 0.58
CA THR A 29 0.50 -6.06 0.88
C THR A 29 0.94 -4.68 0.42
N VAL A 30 1.65 -3.95 1.27
CA VAL A 30 2.25 -2.68 0.87
C VAL A 30 3.58 -3.00 0.21
N THR A 31 3.67 -2.75 -1.10
CA THR A 31 4.87 -3.08 -1.86
C THR A 31 5.90 -1.98 -1.84
N SER A 32 5.47 -0.72 -1.78
CA SER A 32 6.41 0.38 -1.66
C SER A 32 5.70 1.63 -1.13
N VAL A 33 6.49 2.53 -0.56
CA VAL A 33 6.01 3.82 -0.08
C VAL A 33 7.00 4.87 -0.54
N THR A 34 6.50 5.95 -1.12
CA THR A 34 7.31 7.09 -1.51
C THR A 34 6.71 8.34 -0.88
N VAL A 35 7.50 9.03 -0.07
CA VAL A 35 7.04 10.24 0.59
C VAL A 35 7.69 11.45 -0.07
N SER A 36 6.92 12.50 -0.32
CA SER A 36 7.46 13.72 -0.92
C SER A 36 8.46 14.37 0.03
N PRO A 37 9.43 15.13 -0.50
CA PRO A 37 10.47 15.75 0.34
C PRO A 37 9.93 16.65 1.45
N ASP A 38 8.79 17.31 1.21
CA ASP A 38 8.18 18.18 2.20
C ASP A 38 7.23 17.44 3.14
N LEU A 39 7.15 16.11 3.02
CA LEU A 39 6.29 15.25 3.83
C LEU A 39 4.80 15.55 3.67
N SER A 40 4.41 16.13 2.55
CA SER A 40 2.99 16.47 2.35
C SER A 40 2.17 15.30 1.82
N ILE A 41 2.79 14.41 1.04
CA ILE A 41 2.08 13.28 0.43
C ILE A 41 2.91 12.01 0.56
N ALA A 42 2.25 10.92 0.92
CA ALA A 42 2.85 9.58 0.90
C ALA A 42 2.10 8.76 -0.13
N ARG A 43 2.82 8.29 -1.13
CA ARG A 43 2.26 7.42 -2.17
C ARG A 43 2.52 5.98 -1.77
N ILE A 44 1.44 5.25 -1.57
CA ILE A 44 1.51 3.89 -1.08
C ILE A 44 1.03 2.95 -2.18
N ARG A 45 1.89 2.04 -2.59
CA ARG A 45 1.55 1.05 -3.61
C ARG A 45 1.21 -0.25 -2.93
N LEU A 46 0.13 -0.85 -3.39
CA LEU A 46 -0.44 -2.03 -2.77
C LEU A 46 -0.57 -3.17 -3.77
N SER A 47 -0.35 -4.38 -3.29
CA SER A 47 -0.69 -5.58 -4.02
C SER A 47 -1.87 -6.20 -3.31
N ILE A 48 -2.96 -6.45 -4.02
CA ILE A 48 -4.19 -6.99 -3.42
C ILE A 48 -4.51 -8.32 -4.07
N PHE A 49 -4.76 -9.32 -3.24
CA PHE A 49 -5.15 -10.65 -3.69
C PHE A 49 -6.52 -10.98 -3.09
N PRO A 50 -7.45 -11.52 -3.85
CA PRO A 50 -7.33 -11.83 -5.29
C PRO A 50 -7.41 -10.58 -6.16
N SER A 51 -6.74 -10.62 -7.31
CA SER A 51 -6.61 -9.45 -8.17
C SER A 51 -7.94 -9.00 -8.76
N GLU A 52 -8.87 -9.89 -8.94
CA GLU A 52 -10.17 -9.55 -9.50
C GLU A 52 -10.99 -8.65 -8.57
N ARG A 53 -10.63 -8.57 -7.29
CA ARG A 53 -11.28 -7.69 -6.34
C ARG A 53 -10.45 -6.46 -6.02
N SER A 54 -9.32 -6.30 -6.69
CA SER A 54 -8.38 -5.24 -6.33
C SER A 54 -8.97 -3.84 -6.49
N GLU A 55 -9.73 -3.60 -7.56
CA GLU A 55 -10.32 -2.28 -7.75
C GLU A 55 -11.36 -1.95 -6.69
N GLU A 56 -12.21 -2.91 -6.38
CA GLU A 56 -13.23 -2.74 -5.35
C GLU A 56 -12.59 -2.47 -4.00
N LEU A 57 -11.57 -3.23 -3.65
CA LEU A 57 -10.88 -3.06 -2.38
C LEU A 57 -10.09 -1.75 -2.34
N LEU A 58 -9.50 -1.37 -3.47
CA LEU A 58 -8.78 -0.10 -3.53
C LEU A 58 -9.73 1.08 -3.31
N GLU A 59 -10.92 1.05 -3.88
CA GLU A 59 -11.89 2.10 -3.65
C GLU A 59 -12.29 2.17 -2.19
N SER A 60 -12.48 1.03 -1.56
CA SER A 60 -12.79 0.96 -0.14
C SER A 60 -11.66 1.57 0.70
N ILE A 61 -10.42 1.24 0.34
CA ILE A 61 -9.25 1.78 1.04
C ILE A 61 -9.20 3.30 0.88
N ARG A 62 -9.43 3.79 -0.33
CA ARG A 62 -9.41 5.24 -0.58
C ARG A 62 -10.51 5.96 0.19
N ALA A 63 -11.67 5.33 0.30
CA ALA A 63 -12.79 5.90 1.06
C ALA A 63 -12.45 5.98 2.54
N ASN A 64 -11.58 5.10 3.03
CA ASN A 64 -11.18 5.08 4.42
C ASN A 64 -9.81 5.71 4.68
N ALA A 65 -9.29 6.43 3.68
CA ALA A 65 -7.94 7.00 3.79
C ALA A 65 -7.75 7.88 5.03
N ARG A 66 -8.76 8.64 5.39
CA ARG A 66 -8.69 9.49 6.57
C ARG A 66 -8.55 8.68 7.84
N THR A 67 -9.30 7.60 7.95
CA THR A 67 -9.23 6.72 9.11
C THR A 67 -7.88 6.05 9.20
N ILE A 68 -7.38 5.59 8.05
CA ILE A 68 -6.06 4.95 7.99
C ILE A 68 -4.99 5.96 8.40
N ARG A 69 -5.08 7.19 7.91
CA ARG A 69 -4.14 8.23 8.26
C ARG A 69 -4.17 8.55 9.75
N TYR A 70 -5.36 8.58 10.32
CA TYR A 70 -5.53 8.82 11.75
C TYR A 70 -4.86 7.70 12.56
N ASP A 71 -5.13 6.46 12.19
CA ASP A 71 -4.54 5.31 12.87
C ASP A 71 -3.01 5.31 12.73
N LEU A 72 -2.52 5.66 11.55
CA LEU A 72 -1.09 5.77 11.32
C LEU A 72 -0.50 6.85 12.22
N GLY A 73 -1.19 7.98 12.37
CA GLY A 73 -0.73 9.06 13.22
C GLY A 73 -0.58 8.64 14.67
N LEU A 74 -1.46 7.78 15.16
CA LEU A 74 -1.36 7.27 16.51
C LEU A 74 -0.11 6.41 16.70
N ARG A 75 0.33 5.75 15.64
CA ARG A 75 1.50 4.88 15.69
C ARG A 75 2.82 5.64 15.50
N VAL A 76 2.83 6.65 14.63
CA VAL A 76 4.07 7.32 14.26
C VAL A 76 4.15 8.79 14.62
N GLY A 77 3.12 9.34 15.24
CA GLY A 77 3.04 10.78 15.51
C GLY A 77 4.21 11.35 16.28
N LYS A 78 4.85 10.55 17.12
CA LYS A 78 5.99 11.01 17.88
C LYS A 78 7.27 11.01 17.06
N GLN A 79 7.26 10.30 15.94
CA GLN A 79 8.45 10.14 15.10
C GLN A 79 8.44 11.04 13.88
N LEU A 80 7.26 11.55 13.50
CA LEU A 80 7.13 12.41 12.34
C LEU A 80 6.59 13.78 12.75
N ARG A 81 7.22 14.82 12.24
CA ARG A 81 6.78 16.18 12.54
C ARG A 81 5.47 16.48 11.85
N LYS A 82 5.27 15.91 10.69
CA LYS A 82 4.10 16.14 9.87
C LYS A 82 3.63 14.80 9.34
N LEU A 83 2.35 14.55 9.45
CA LEU A 83 1.78 13.32 8.92
C LEU A 83 1.35 13.58 7.49
N PRO A 84 1.94 12.86 6.51
CA PRO A 84 1.58 13.09 5.12
C PRO A 84 0.17 12.60 4.80
N GLU A 85 -0.38 13.17 3.74
CA GLU A 85 -1.65 12.72 3.22
C GLU A 85 -1.39 11.41 2.46
N LEU A 86 -2.22 10.41 2.69
CA LEU A 86 -2.00 9.09 2.09
C LEU A 86 -2.72 8.96 0.76
N THR A 87 -2.02 8.50 -0.27
CA THR A 87 -2.61 8.16 -1.55
C THR A 87 -2.27 6.70 -1.85
N PHE A 88 -3.23 5.96 -2.35
CA PHE A 88 -3.07 4.52 -2.55
C PHE A 88 -3.19 4.17 -4.02
N PHE A 89 -2.32 3.29 -4.48
CA PHE A 89 -2.28 2.82 -5.86
C PHE A 89 -2.08 1.32 -5.88
N ILE A 90 -2.58 0.68 -6.91
CA ILE A 90 -2.29 -0.73 -7.12
C ILE A 90 -0.90 -0.84 -7.76
N ASP A 91 -0.08 -1.70 -7.19
CA ASP A 91 1.23 -1.99 -7.76
C ASP A 91 1.07 -3.19 -8.69
N ASP A 92 1.10 -2.95 -9.98
CA ASP A 92 0.94 -3.98 -10.98
C ASP A 92 2.27 -4.46 -11.56
N SER A 93 3.36 -4.15 -10.87
CA SER A 93 4.69 -4.53 -11.35
C SER A 93 4.82 -6.03 -11.60
N LEU A 94 4.29 -6.83 -10.70
CA LEU A 94 4.37 -8.28 -10.84
C LEU A 94 3.56 -8.76 -12.05
N ASP A 95 2.38 -8.19 -12.25
CA ASP A 95 1.56 -8.54 -13.40
C ASP A 95 2.27 -8.17 -14.70
N TYR A 96 2.93 -7.02 -14.69
CA TYR A 96 3.68 -6.58 -15.85
C TYR A 96 4.82 -7.56 -16.17
N LEU A 97 5.55 -8.01 -15.16
CA LEU A 97 6.63 -8.95 -15.35
C LEU A 97 6.12 -10.29 -15.85
N GLU A 98 5.02 -10.78 -15.35
CA GLU A 98 4.42 -12.01 -15.84
C GLU A 98 4.01 -11.88 -17.30
N ARG A 99 3.45 -10.74 -17.65
CA ARG A 99 3.02 -10.48 -19.01
C ARG A 99 4.21 -10.44 -19.97
N ILE A 100 5.31 -9.86 -19.53
CA ILE A 100 6.53 -9.82 -20.32
C ILE A 100 7.05 -11.23 -20.58
N ASP A 101 7.07 -12.05 -19.56
CA ASP A 101 7.51 -13.44 -19.71
C ASP A 101 6.66 -14.17 -20.72
N SER A 102 5.35 -13.97 -20.67
CA SER A 102 4.45 -14.60 -21.63
C SER A 102 4.69 -14.10 -23.05
N LEU A 103 4.88 -12.78 -23.20
CA LEU A 103 5.09 -12.20 -24.52
C LEU A 103 6.40 -12.61 -25.14
N LEU A 104 7.40 -12.84 -24.34
CA LEU A 104 8.69 -13.26 -24.87
C LEU A 104 8.74 -14.74 -25.17
N GLY A 105 7.71 -15.45 -24.87
CA GLY A 105 7.63 -16.87 -25.16
C GLY A 105 8.61 -17.69 -24.39
N LEU A 106 8.98 -17.17 -23.28
CA LEU A 106 9.97 -17.80 -22.49
C LEU A 106 9.53 -19.04 -21.91
N LYS A 107 8.47 -19.14 -22.11
CA LYS A 107 8.02 -20.20 -21.61
C LYS A 107 8.13 -21.23 -22.40
N GLU A 108 8.50 -21.01 -23.19
CA GLU A 108 8.59 -21.91 -23.90
C GLU A 108 9.28 -22.31 -23.99
#